data_2ea4f7f0c13cbb695a4d862fa1c71abd
#
_entry.id   2ea4f7f0c13cbb695a4d862fa1c71abd
#
_cell.length_a   1.000
_cell.length_b   1.000
_cell.length_c   1.000
_cell.angle_alpha   90.00
_cell.angle_beta   90.00
_cell.angle_gamma   90.00
#
_symmetry.space_group_name_H-M   'P 1'
#
loop_
_entity.id
_entity.type
_entity.pdbx_description
1 polymer ?
#
loop_
_entity_poly.entity_id
_entity_poly.type
_entity_poly.pdbx_seq_one_letter_code
_entity_poly.pdbx_strand_id
1 'polypeptide(L)'
;MFNLIETYSKEIQNGRTPIGVSFAIMEEVGELARELRVKYDDTCYKEEGKDGILGESCDILISLIDLLVLEGFTEEQILEAIKEKCEKWKNKTISFQNKER
;
A
#
# COMPACT_ATOMS: atom_id res chain seq x y z
N MET A 1 -1.34 -13.88 -1.70
CA MET A 1 -1.32 -12.49 -2.17
C MET A 1 0.00 -12.14 -2.86
N PHE A 2 1.12 -12.29 -2.18
CA PHE A 2 2.43 -11.97 -2.76
C PHE A 2 2.70 -12.73 -4.08
N ASN A 3 2.52 -14.04 -4.08
CA ASN A 3 2.79 -14.86 -5.28
C ASN A 3 1.95 -14.44 -6.48
N LEU A 4 0.72 -14.04 -6.26
CA LEU A 4 -0.16 -13.55 -7.32
C LEU A 4 0.42 -12.29 -7.96
N ILE A 5 0.80 -11.32 -7.14
CA ILE A 5 1.34 -10.04 -7.62
C ILE A 5 2.71 -10.25 -8.26
N GLU A 6 3.56 -11.08 -7.66
CA GLU A 6 4.88 -11.42 -8.23
C GLU A 6 4.75 -12.01 -9.62
N THR A 7 3.81 -12.94 -9.81
CA THR A 7 3.56 -13.57 -11.10
C THR A 7 3.22 -12.53 -12.17
N TYR A 8 2.26 -11.65 -11.88
CA TYR A 8 1.88 -10.60 -12.82
C TYR A 8 3.00 -9.58 -13.05
N SER A 9 3.71 -9.20 -11.98
CA SER A 9 4.83 -8.28 -12.09
C SER A 9 5.88 -8.79 -13.07
N LYS A 10 6.21 -10.07 -13.00
CA LYS A 10 7.18 -10.71 -13.89
C LYS A 10 6.67 -10.89 -15.32
N GLU A 11 5.37 -11.12 -15.49
CA GLU A 11 4.77 -11.26 -16.81
C GLU A 11 4.69 -9.96 -17.60
N ILE A 12 4.47 -8.83 -16.93
CA ILE A 12 4.21 -7.55 -17.58
C ILE A 12 5.44 -6.99 -18.31
N GLN A 13 6.63 -7.14 -17.82
CA GLN A 13 7.92 -6.75 -18.44
C GLN A 13 7.84 -5.53 -19.38
N ASN A 14 7.29 -4.42 -18.90
CA ASN A 14 7.11 -3.22 -19.70
C ASN A 14 8.21 -2.16 -19.50
N GLY A 15 9.34 -2.56 -18.94
CA GLY A 15 10.46 -1.64 -18.71
C GLY A 15 10.27 -0.65 -17.57
N ARG A 16 9.26 -0.84 -16.72
CA ARG A 16 9.03 0.05 -15.59
C ARG A 16 10.19 -0.03 -14.59
N THR A 17 10.51 1.09 -13.97
CA THR A 17 11.62 1.23 -13.03
C THR A 17 11.10 1.42 -11.61
N PRO A 18 11.92 1.14 -10.58
CA PRO A 18 11.53 1.42 -9.19
C PRO A 18 11.10 2.88 -8.97
N ILE A 19 11.80 3.84 -9.57
CA ILE A 19 11.43 5.24 -9.47
C ILE A 19 10.06 5.50 -10.12
N GLY A 20 9.83 4.94 -11.32
CA GLY A 20 8.55 5.08 -11.99
C GLY A 20 7.40 4.50 -11.17
N VAL A 21 7.62 3.33 -10.56
CA VAL A 21 6.62 2.72 -9.67
C VAL A 21 6.37 3.58 -8.43
N SER A 22 7.40 4.23 -7.89
CA SER A 22 7.22 5.12 -6.74
C SER A 22 6.30 6.30 -7.06
N PHE A 23 6.39 6.88 -8.25
CA PHE A 23 5.46 7.92 -8.68
C PHE A 23 4.03 7.40 -8.79
N ALA A 24 3.85 6.18 -9.31
CA ALA A 24 2.55 5.55 -9.36
C ALA A 24 1.96 5.35 -7.95
N ILE A 25 2.77 4.93 -6.99
CA ILE A 25 2.35 4.79 -5.59
C ILE A 25 1.87 6.13 -5.02
N MET A 26 2.61 7.21 -5.26
CA MET A 26 2.21 8.54 -4.79
C MET A 26 0.87 8.97 -5.39
N GLU A 27 0.67 8.72 -6.67
CA GLU A 27 -0.58 9.00 -7.35
C GLU A 27 -1.75 8.19 -6.76
N GLU A 28 -1.55 6.90 -6.53
CA GLU A 28 -2.56 6.02 -5.93
C GLU A 28 -2.92 6.44 -4.51
N VAL A 29 -1.95 6.88 -3.72
CA VAL A 29 -2.20 7.41 -2.37
C VAL A 29 -3.09 8.65 -2.44
N GLY A 30 -2.86 9.53 -3.42
CA GLY A 30 -3.71 10.70 -3.66
C GLY A 30 -5.14 10.32 -4.02
N GLU A 31 -5.30 9.30 -4.86
CA GLU A 31 -6.62 8.80 -5.24
C GLU A 31 -7.36 8.16 -4.06
N LEU A 32 -6.65 7.43 -3.21
CA LEU A 32 -7.23 6.89 -1.98
C LEU A 32 -7.67 8.02 -1.04
N ALA A 33 -6.85 9.04 -0.88
CA ALA A 33 -7.20 10.20 -0.06
C ALA A 33 -8.48 10.89 -0.58
N ARG A 34 -8.63 10.98 -1.90
CA ARG A 34 -9.83 11.51 -2.54
C ARG A 34 -11.06 10.67 -2.18
N GLU A 35 -10.97 9.36 -2.28
CA GLU A 35 -12.10 8.47 -1.94
C GLU A 35 -12.49 8.57 -0.46
N LEU A 36 -11.52 8.72 0.43
CA LEU A 36 -11.78 8.93 1.85
C LEU A 36 -12.47 10.29 2.11
N ARG A 37 -12.08 11.34 1.38
CA ARG A 37 -12.74 12.63 1.47
C ARG A 37 -14.20 12.56 0.99
N VAL A 38 -14.44 11.87 -0.11
CA VAL A 38 -15.81 11.68 -0.63
C VAL A 38 -16.70 11.03 0.42
N LYS A 39 -16.17 10.06 1.14
CA LYS A 39 -16.94 9.31 2.14
C LYS A 39 -17.15 10.07 3.46
N TYR A 40 -16.14 10.81 3.92
CA TYR A 40 -16.12 11.34 5.28
C TYR A 40 -16.12 12.87 5.39
N ASP A 41 -15.88 13.59 4.30
CA ASP A 41 -15.81 15.05 4.30
C ASP A 41 -17.09 15.63 3.70
N ASP A 42 -17.97 16.16 4.55
CA ASP A 42 -19.25 16.74 4.15
C ASP A 42 -19.12 17.93 3.20
N THR A 43 -17.93 18.55 3.12
CA THR A 43 -17.68 19.68 2.21
C THR A 43 -17.19 19.23 0.84
N CYS A 44 -17.00 17.93 0.62
CA CYS A 44 -16.55 17.39 -0.65
C CYS A 44 -17.71 17.25 -1.63
N TYR A 45 -17.60 17.91 -2.79
CA TYR A 45 -18.62 17.87 -3.84
C TYR A 45 -18.39 16.75 -4.87
N LYS A 46 -17.33 15.96 -4.70
CA LYS A 46 -17.00 14.90 -5.63
C LYS A 46 -17.79 13.64 -5.33
N GLU A 47 -18.08 12.89 -6.37
CA GLU A 47 -18.72 11.58 -6.23
C GLU A 47 -17.67 10.49 -6.04
N GLU A 48 -18.10 9.37 -5.43
CA GLU A 48 -17.26 8.18 -5.30
C GLU A 48 -16.76 7.74 -6.68
N GLY A 49 -15.48 7.44 -6.77
CA GLY A 49 -14.86 6.91 -7.97
C GLY A 49 -15.26 5.46 -8.22
N LYS A 50 -15.00 4.97 -9.43
CA LYS A 50 -15.36 3.63 -9.87
C LYS A 50 -14.78 2.53 -8.97
N ASP A 51 -13.52 2.71 -8.52
CA ASP A 51 -12.82 1.69 -7.74
C ASP A 51 -13.07 1.79 -6.24
N GLY A 52 -13.39 2.98 -5.73
CA GLY A 52 -13.66 3.21 -4.32
C GLY A 52 -12.44 3.01 -3.43
N ILE A 53 -12.67 3.00 -2.13
CA ILE A 53 -11.60 2.83 -1.13
C ILE A 53 -10.90 1.49 -1.29
N LEU A 54 -11.66 0.41 -1.52
CA LEU A 54 -11.08 -0.93 -1.68
C LEU A 54 -10.18 -1.00 -2.91
N GLY A 55 -10.66 -0.55 -4.06
CA GLY A 55 -9.88 -0.59 -5.30
C GLY A 55 -8.60 0.22 -5.20
N GLU A 56 -8.69 1.46 -4.69
CA GLU A 56 -7.51 2.32 -4.54
C GLU A 56 -6.50 1.73 -3.55
N SER A 57 -6.98 1.12 -2.47
CA SER A 57 -6.10 0.45 -1.50
C SER A 57 -5.41 -0.76 -2.12
N CYS A 58 -6.12 -1.54 -2.93
CA CYS A 58 -5.53 -2.68 -3.66
C CYS A 58 -4.48 -2.22 -4.65
N ASP A 59 -4.71 -1.12 -5.36
CA ASP A 59 -3.74 -0.57 -6.30
C ASP A 59 -2.42 -0.20 -5.58
N ILE A 60 -2.51 0.37 -4.39
CA ILE A 60 -1.33 0.70 -3.58
C ILE A 60 -0.59 -0.58 -3.18
N LEU A 61 -1.30 -1.61 -2.70
CA LEU A 61 -0.69 -2.88 -2.32
C LEU A 61 0.03 -3.54 -3.49
N ILE A 62 -0.61 -3.56 -4.66
CA ILE A 62 -0.02 -4.12 -5.87
C ILE A 62 1.26 -3.37 -6.23
N SER A 63 1.22 -2.06 -6.24
CA SER A 63 2.38 -1.23 -6.59
C SER A 63 3.53 -1.37 -5.59
N LEU A 64 3.23 -1.47 -4.30
CA LEU A 64 4.26 -1.68 -3.28
C LEU A 64 4.95 -3.03 -3.45
N ILE A 65 4.20 -4.10 -3.70
CA ILE A 65 4.78 -5.42 -3.92
C ILE A 65 5.56 -5.46 -5.24
N ASP A 66 5.03 -4.84 -6.29
CA ASP A 66 5.75 -4.71 -7.57
C ASP A 66 7.10 -4.01 -7.36
N LEU A 67 7.14 -2.93 -6.60
CA LEU A 67 8.38 -2.23 -6.27
C LEU A 67 9.39 -3.17 -5.59
N LEU A 68 8.94 -3.93 -4.60
CA LEU A 68 9.80 -4.86 -3.87
C LEU A 68 10.31 -6.00 -4.75
N VAL A 69 9.49 -6.50 -5.67
CA VAL A 69 9.88 -7.49 -6.66
C VAL A 69 10.94 -6.91 -7.60
N LEU A 70 10.75 -5.69 -8.10
CA LEU A 70 11.72 -5.02 -8.97
C LEU A 70 13.06 -4.78 -8.27
N GLU A 71 13.03 -4.52 -6.97
CA GLU A 71 14.23 -4.37 -6.15
C GLU A 71 14.90 -5.70 -5.80
N GLY A 72 14.28 -6.83 -6.16
CA GLY A 72 14.86 -8.15 -5.96
C GLY A 72 14.62 -8.78 -4.60
N PHE A 73 13.69 -8.24 -3.81
CA PHE A 73 13.35 -8.83 -2.51
C PHE A 73 12.50 -10.08 -2.69
N THR A 74 12.74 -11.09 -1.85
CA THR A 74 11.97 -12.31 -1.81
C THR A 74 10.77 -12.17 -0.87
N GLU A 75 9.78 -13.05 -1.05
CA GLU A 75 8.64 -13.12 -0.12
C GLU A 75 9.09 -13.32 1.33
N GLU A 76 10.08 -14.17 1.55
CA GLU A 76 10.61 -14.45 2.89
C GLU A 76 11.17 -13.19 3.56
N GLN A 77 11.95 -12.40 2.80
CA GLN A 77 12.49 -11.14 3.30
C GLN A 77 11.38 -10.14 3.64
N ILE A 78 10.36 -10.07 2.81
CA ILE A 78 9.24 -9.15 3.00
C ILE A 78 8.41 -9.57 4.22
N LEU A 79 8.09 -10.86 4.36
CA LEU A 79 7.34 -11.38 5.50
C LEU A 79 8.09 -11.14 6.82
N GLU A 80 9.38 -11.39 6.84
CA GLU A 80 10.20 -11.15 8.03
C GLU A 80 10.20 -9.67 8.42
N ALA A 81 10.35 -8.78 7.45
CA ALA A 81 10.33 -7.35 7.68
C ALA A 81 8.96 -6.88 8.20
N ILE A 82 7.87 -7.37 7.61
CA ILE A 82 6.51 -7.04 8.04
C ILE A 82 6.27 -7.52 9.47
N LYS A 83 6.66 -8.75 9.78
CA LYS A 83 6.52 -9.33 11.10
C LYS A 83 7.22 -8.48 12.17
N GLU A 84 8.45 -8.11 11.91
CA GLU A 84 9.23 -7.25 12.80
C GLU A 84 8.57 -5.88 12.99
N LYS A 85 8.11 -5.27 11.91
CA LYS A 85 7.41 -3.99 11.95
C LYS A 85 6.09 -4.07 12.71
N CYS A 86 5.34 -5.15 12.53
CA CYS A 86 4.09 -5.38 13.25
C CYS A 86 4.30 -5.52 14.75
N GLU A 87 5.35 -6.21 15.18
CA GLU A 87 5.68 -6.33 16.59
C GLU A 87 6.06 -4.99 17.20
N LYS A 88 6.87 -4.20 16.50
CA LYS A 88 7.21 -2.85 16.94
C LYS A 88 5.97 -1.96 17.07
N TRP A 89 5.09 -2.02 16.11
CA TRP A 89 3.84 -1.26 16.13
C TRP A 89 2.97 -1.65 17.32
N LYS A 90 2.76 -2.95 17.52
CA LYS A 90 2.00 -3.47 18.65
C LYS A 90 2.57 -3.02 19.99
N ASN A 91 3.88 -3.21 20.19
CA ASN A 91 4.54 -2.87 21.45
C ASN A 91 4.51 -1.37 21.73
N LYS A 92 4.72 -0.56 20.71
CA LYS A 92 4.66 0.90 20.81
C LYS A 92 3.25 1.39 21.17
N THR A 93 2.23 0.80 20.55
CA THR A 93 0.83 1.14 20.82
C THR A 93 0.40 0.76 22.23
N ILE A 94 0.75 -0.45 22.67
CA ILE A 94 0.45 -0.91 24.03
C ILE A 94 1.15 -0.02 25.06
N SER A 95 2.41 0.29 24.84
CA SER A 95 3.19 1.17 25.73
C SER A 95 2.55 2.55 25.85
N PHE A 96 2.09 3.13 24.74
CA PHE A 96 1.39 4.41 24.72
C PHE A 96 0.07 4.34 25.48
N GLN A 97 -0.74 3.30 25.25
CA GLN A 97 -2.01 3.08 25.98
C GLN A 97 -1.79 2.95 27.48
N ASN A 98 -0.75 2.25 27.91
CA ASN A 98 -0.43 2.08 29.32
C ASN A 98 -0.01 3.40 29.98
N LYS A 99 0.63 4.30 29.25
CA LYS A 99 1.00 5.63 29.76
C LYS A 99 -0.20 6.55 29.99
N GLU A 100 -1.26 6.38 29.23
CA GLU A 100 -2.47 7.19 29.36
C GLU A 100 -3.36 6.76 30.53
N ARG A 101 -3.10 5.60 31.08
CA ARG A 101 -3.80 5.10 32.25
C ARG A 101 -3.11 5.56 33.54
#